data_56bf9ed90393b6dc96d84952c495e06d
#
_entry.id   56bf9ed90393b6dc96d84952c495e06d
#
_cell.length_a   1.000
_cell.length_b   1.000
_cell.length_c   1.000
_cell.angle_alpha   90.00
_cell.angle_beta   90.00
_cell.angle_gamma   90.00
#
_symmetry.space_group_name_H-M   'P 1'
#
loop_
_entity.id
_entity.type
_entity.pdbx_description
1 polymer ?
#
loop_
_entity_poly.entity_id
_entity_poly.type
_entity_poly.pdbx_seq_one_letter_code
_entity_poly.pdbx_strand_id
1 'polypeptide(L)'
;FFEVQEELAKSTEYKGIFLIWDEFTDVMDLEIGPIALGCLQELTEATMQSTSNSYIFQIAHPSALDKLNAEKRTRTTGRYHYMHYNMEPVSAFKIMSRKFMHEQDSSNPAYVLYHEMTDKYFAQMRDVYEKYSSTSNNPMETLEDLKSLFPVHPATANMATYYAREVGSSSRSVFEFLGDNKAIRQFLDNEEFFTQGQMITADYLWYFVLDEFNKKTVKYGVVTERFNSYKLHVAK
;
A
#
# COMPACT_ATOMS: atom_id res chain seq x y z
N PHE A 1 9.54 -32.50 5.51
CA PHE A 1 9.83 -31.90 4.22
C PHE A 1 10.40 -32.94 3.25
N PHE A 2 11.44 -33.65 3.60
CA PHE A 2 12.03 -34.69 2.75
C PHE A 2 11.04 -35.82 2.38
N GLU A 3 10.26 -36.31 3.33
CA GLU A 3 9.23 -37.32 3.08
C GLU A 3 8.20 -36.84 2.04
N VAL A 4 7.79 -35.57 2.12
CA VAL A 4 6.87 -34.98 1.15
C VAL A 4 7.53 -34.87 -0.23
N GLN A 5 8.82 -34.51 -0.30
CA GLN A 5 9.55 -34.47 -1.56
C GLN A 5 9.68 -35.84 -2.19
N GLU A 6 9.98 -36.88 -1.41
CA GLU A 6 10.05 -38.26 -1.88
C GLU A 6 8.72 -38.76 -2.44
N GLU A 7 7.62 -38.45 -1.76
CA GLU A 7 6.28 -38.81 -2.24
C GLU A 7 5.91 -38.05 -3.53
N LEU A 8 6.24 -36.76 -3.61
CA LEU A 8 6.02 -35.99 -4.82
C LEU A 8 6.88 -36.44 -6.01
N ALA A 9 8.09 -36.91 -5.74
CA ALA A 9 8.95 -37.44 -6.80
C ALA A 9 8.38 -38.74 -7.43
N LYS A 10 7.55 -39.48 -6.70
CA LYS A 10 6.81 -40.64 -7.19
C LYS A 10 5.53 -40.28 -7.95
N SER A 11 5.05 -39.04 -7.78
CA SER A 11 3.83 -38.57 -8.42
C SER A 11 4.07 -38.19 -9.88
N THR A 12 3.11 -38.54 -10.74
CA THR A 12 3.06 -38.08 -12.13
C THR A 12 2.37 -36.73 -12.29
N GLU A 13 1.60 -36.33 -11.29
CA GLU A 13 0.76 -35.13 -11.29
C GLU A 13 1.53 -33.89 -10.82
N TYR A 14 2.34 -34.04 -9.76
CA TYR A 14 3.06 -32.92 -9.16
C TYR A 14 4.56 -32.96 -9.52
N LYS A 15 5.14 -31.82 -9.77
CA LYS A 15 6.54 -31.69 -10.22
C LYS A 15 7.48 -31.05 -9.19
N GLY A 16 6.95 -30.61 -8.06
CA GLY A 16 7.75 -29.99 -7.01
C GLY A 16 6.91 -29.30 -5.93
N ILE A 17 7.59 -28.59 -5.04
CA ILE A 17 7.00 -27.84 -3.94
C ILE A 17 7.31 -26.36 -4.13
N PHE A 18 6.30 -25.52 -4.00
CA PHE A 18 6.45 -24.09 -3.93
C PHE A 18 5.89 -23.59 -2.59
N LEU A 19 6.78 -23.25 -1.66
CA LEU A 19 6.42 -22.78 -0.34
C LEU A 19 6.43 -21.25 -0.35
N ILE A 20 5.27 -20.64 -0.13
CA ILE A 20 5.13 -19.19 0.01
C ILE A 20 4.93 -18.88 1.49
N TRP A 21 5.79 -18.05 2.06
CA TRP A 21 5.68 -17.56 3.42
C TRP A 21 5.54 -16.04 3.41
N ASP A 22 4.31 -15.59 3.60
CA ASP A 22 3.99 -14.17 3.70
C ASP A 22 4.18 -13.65 5.15
N GLU A 23 4.46 -12.36 5.27
CA GLU A 23 4.66 -11.68 6.56
C GLU A 23 5.77 -12.32 7.43
N PHE A 24 6.81 -12.82 6.80
CA PHE A 24 7.93 -13.46 7.50
C PHE A 24 8.58 -12.54 8.56
N THR A 25 8.44 -11.22 8.41
CA THR A 25 8.94 -10.24 9.38
C THR A 25 8.34 -10.44 10.76
N ASP A 26 7.06 -10.82 10.85
CA ASP A 26 6.34 -10.93 12.12
C ASP A 26 6.87 -12.09 12.97
N VAL A 27 7.32 -13.15 12.30
CA VAL A 27 7.95 -14.28 13.01
C VAL A 27 9.25 -13.86 13.70
N MET A 28 9.95 -12.87 13.14
CA MET A 28 11.20 -12.34 13.71
C MET A 28 10.97 -11.54 15.00
N ASP A 29 9.77 -11.03 15.19
CA ASP A 29 9.37 -10.25 16.36
C ASP A 29 8.90 -11.13 17.55
N LEU A 30 8.68 -12.42 17.28
CA LEU A 30 8.30 -13.36 18.32
C LEU A 30 9.54 -13.87 19.09
N GLU A 31 9.34 -14.28 20.34
CA GLU A 31 10.38 -14.93 21.15
C GLU A 31 10.98 -16.17 20.47
N ILE A 32 10.20 -16.84 19.64
CA ILE A 32 10.63 -17.99 18.82
C ILE A 32 11.43 -17.60 17.57
N GLY A 33 11.58 -16.31 17.28
CA GLY A 33 12.26 -15.82 16.07
C GLY A 33 13.63 -16.44 15.82
N PRO A 34 14.52 -16.57 16.82
CA PRO A 34 15.82 -17.24 16.64
C PRO A 34 15.71 -18.72 16.29
N ILE A 35 14.70 -19.42 16.81
CA ILE A 35 14.44 -20.84 16.52
C ILE A 35 13.88 -20.97 15.08
N ALA A 36 12.92 -20.12 14.76
CA ALA A 36 12.31 -20.09 13.42
C ALA A 36 13.35 -19.82 12.33
N LEU A 37 14.32 -18.95 12.57
CA LEU A 37 15.46 -18.74 11.66
C LEU A 37 16.32 -19.98 11.48
N GLY A 38 16.58 -20.74 12.57
CA GLY A 38 17.30 -22.01 12.49
C GLY A 38 16.57 -23.01 11.61
N CYS A 39 15.28 -23.22 11.87
CA CYS A 39 14.43 -24.11 11.08
C CYS A 39 14.34 -23.67 9.60
N LEU A 40 14.26 -22.38 9.35
CA LEU A 40 14.26 -21.84 8.00
C LEU A 40 15.57 -22.12 7.28
N GLN A 41 16.70 -21.99 7.96
CA GLN A 41 18.01 -22.30 7.39
C GLN A 41 18.10 -23.77 7.01
N GLU A 42 17.68 -24.68 7.89
CA GLU A 42 17.63 -26.12 7.61
C GLU A 42 16.70 -26.43 6.42
N LEU A 43 15.54 -25.80 6.37
CA LEU A 43 14.60 -25.94 5.26
C LEU A 43 15.21 -25.44 3.92
N THR A 44 15.92 -24.31 3.95
CA THR A 44 16.60 -23.77 2.78
C THR A 44 17.70 -24.70 2.30
N GLU A 45 18.51 -25.24 3.21
CA GLU A 45 19.54 -26.23 2.88
C GLU A 45 18.92 -27.51 2.28
N ALA A 46 17.81 -27.96 2.84
CA ALA A 46 17.08 -29.10 2.33
C ALA A 46 16.54 -28.87 0.91
N THR A 47 16.06 -27.66 0.59
CA THR A 47 15.61 -27.34 -0.77
C THR A 47 16.76 -27.28 -1.77
N MET A 48 17.93 -26.81 -1.35
CA MET A 48 19.12 -26.74 -2.22
C MET A 48 19.72 -28.11 -2.51
N GLN A 49 19.58 -29.06 -1.59
CA GLN A 49 20.14 -30.43 -1.72
C GLN A 49 19.16 -31.42 -2.37
N SER A 50 17.91 -31.01 -2.56
CA SER A 50 16.85 -31.89 -3.02
C SER A 50 16.99 -32.21 -4.51
N THR A 51 16.66 -33.44 -4.86
CA THR A 51 16.54 -33.91 -6.26
C THR A 51 15.21 -33.47 -6.89
N SER A 52 14.27 -32.96 -6.08
CA SER A 52 12.98 -32.44 -6.54
C SER A 52 13.02 -30.91 -6.70
N ASN A 53 12.22 -30.39 -7.60
CA ASN A 53 12.05 -28.96 -7.78
C ASN A 53 11.31 -28.37 -6.56
N SER A 54 12.06 -27.74 -5.66
CA SER A 54 11.50 -27.13 -4.46
C SER A 54 11.97 -25.71 -4.33
N TYR A 55 11.02 -24.80 -4.06
CA TYR A 55 11.27 -23.37 -4.00
C TYR A 55 10.65 -22.79 -2.73
N ILE A 56 11.39 -21.90 -2.07
CA ILE A 56 10.89 -21.13 -0.94
C ILE A 56 10.82 -19.67 -1.37
N PHE A 57 9.65 -19.07 -1.24
CA PHE A 57 9.40 -17.67 -1.53
C PHE A 57 8.96 -16.98 -0.24
N GLN A 58 9.75 -16.04 0.24
CA GLN A 58 9.48 -15.30 1.45
C GLN A 58 9.17 -13.85 1.13
N ILE A 59 8.05 -13.38 1.67
CA ILE A 59 7.64 -11.99 1.59
C ILE A 59 7.89 -11.39 2.97
N ALA A 60 8.77 -10.40 3.04
CA ALA A 60 9.18 -9.77 4.28
C ALA A 60 9.33 -8.28 4.10
N HIS A 61 9.07 -7.52 5.18
CA HIS A 61 9.40 -6.11 5.20
C HIS A 61 10.94 -5.93 5.18
N PRO A 62 11.48 -4.90 4.51
CA PRO A 62 12.93 -4.66 4.45
C PRO A 62 13.62 -4.63 5.82
N SER A 63 12.92 -4.13 6.86
CA SER A 63 13.43 -4.11 8.24
C SER A 63 13.66 -5.50 8.86
N ALA A 64 13.13 -6.57 8.27
CA ALA A 64 13.37 -7.92 8.79
C ALA A 64 14.86 -8.28 8.80
N LEU A 65 15.59 -7.88 7.78
CA LEU A 65 17.04 -8.11 7.69
C LEU A 65 17.84 -7.27 8.70
N ASP A 66 17.34 -6.10 9.09
CA ASP A 66 18.01 -5.21 10.02
C ASP A 66 17.95 -5.76 11.47
N LYS A 67 17.01 -6.66 11.75
CA LYS A 67 16.88 -7.36 13.03
C LYS A 67 17.92 -8.49 13.20
N LEU A 68 18.56 -8.90 12.12
CA LEU A 68 19.61 -9.90 12.13
C LEU A 68 20.95 -9.27 12.50
N ASN A 69 21.74 -9.96 13.35
CA ASN A 69 23.14 -9.59 13.49
C ASN A 69 23.91 -9.80 12.18
N ALA A 70 25.06 -9.15 12.03
CA ALA A 70 25.84 -9.16 10.80
C ALA A 70 26.16 -10.58 10.28
N GLU A 71 26.48 -11.52 11.17
CA GLU A 71 26.81 -12.89 10.80
C GLU A 71 25.59 -13.65 10.26
N LYS A 72 24.46 -13.58 10.97
CA LYS A 72 23.20 -14.21 10.53
C LYS A 72 22.69 -13.58 9.24
N ARG A 73 22.81 -12.25 9.14
CA ARG A 73 22.46 -11.52 7.91
C ARG A 73 23.25 -12.05 6.71
N THR A 74 24.57 -12.15 6.83
CA THR A 74 25.42 -12.65 5.74
C THR A 74 25.08 -14.08 5.36
N ARG A 75 24.86 -14.97 6.33
CA ARG A 75 24.47 -16.35 6.05
C ARG A 75 23.11 -16.46 5.37
N THR A 76 22.15 -15.66 5.78
CA THR A 76 20.81 -15.64 5.18
C THR A 76 20.86 -15.04 3.78
N THR A 77 21.53 -13.89 3.60
CA THR A 77 21.56 -13.19 2.31
C THR A 77 22.29 -13.97 1.23
N GLY A 78 23.31 -14.76 1.59
CA GLY A 78 24.07 -15.56 0.61
C GLY A 78 23.30 -16.72 -0.02
N ARG A 79 22.13 -17.08 0.51
CA ARG A 79 21.32 -18.24 0.06
C ARG A 79 20.04 -17.85 -0.65
N TYR A 80 19.67 -16.58 -0.64
CA TYR A 80 18.43 -16.07 -1.23
C TYR A 80 18.71 -15.13 -2.38
N HIS A 81 17.86 -15.22 -3.38
CA HIS A 81 17.79 -14.19 -4.40
C HIS A 81 16.81 -13.11 -3.94
N TYR A 82 17.30 -11.87 -3.76
CA TYR A 82 16.48 -10.75 -3.28
C TYR A 82 15.82 -10.03 -4.44
N MET A 83 14.51 -9.94 -4.35
CA MET A 83 13.72 -9.06 -5.20
C MET A 83 13.19 -7.91 -4.34
N HIS A 84 13.68 -6.71 -4.58
CA HIS A 84 13.15 -5.52 -3.94
C HIS A 84 11.90 -5.06 -4.69
N TYR A 85 10.77 -5.16 -4.04
CA TYR A 85 9.52 -4.61 -4.54
C TYR A 85 9.19 -3.35 -3.73
N ASN A 86 9.44 -2.19 -4.33
CA ASN A 86 8.98 -0.92 -3.82
C ASN A 86 7.79 -0.48 -4.68
N MET A 87 6.62 -0.36 -4.06
CA MET A 87 5.49 0.22 -4.76
C MET A 87 5.76 1.70 -4.98
N GLU A 88 5.95 2.08 -6.25
CA GLU A 88 6.06 3.49 -6.60
C GLU A 88 4.74 4.21 -6.30
N PRO A 89 4.77 5.50 -5.90
CA PRO A 89 3.54 6.28 -5.68
C PRO A 89 2.56 6.21 -6.85
N VAL A 90 3.10 6.14 -8.04
CA VAL A 90 2.34 6.02 -9.30
C VAL A 90 1.55 4.72 -9.40
N SER A 91 2.13 3.60 -8.99
CA SER A 91 1.42 2.32 -8.94
C SER A 91 0.24 2.37 -7.95
N ALA A 92 0.36 3.17 -6.90
CA ALA A 92 -0.72 3.40 -5.96
C ALA A 92 -1.91 4.12 -6.60
N PHE A 93 -1.69 5.09 -7.51
CA PHE A 93 -2.80 5.77 -8.21
C PHE A 93 -3.64 4.78 -9.01
N LYS A 94 -3.00 3.87 -9.72
CA LYS A 94 -3.69 2.82 -10.47
C LYS A 94 -4.53 1.90 -9.57
N ILE A 95 -4.02 1.56 -8.41
CA ILE A 95 -4.75 0.74 -7.45
C ILE A 95 -5.89 1.53 -6.82
N MET A 96 -5.65 2.80 -6.46
CA MET A 96 -6.66 3.71 -5.92
C MET A 96 -7.80 3.92 -6.92
N SER A 97 -7.51 4.19 -8.19
CA SER A 97 -8.51 4.42 -9.24
C SER A 97 -9.44 3.23 -9.43
N ARG A 98 -8.90 2.02 -9.34
CA ARG A 98 -9.70 0.78 -9.42
C ARG A 98 -10.61 0.55 -8.19
N LYS A 99 -10.34 1.21 -7.07
CA LYS A 99 -11.19 1.15 -5.88
C LYS A 99 -12.41 2.05 -6.01
N PHE A 100 -12.31 3.11 -6.80
CA PHE A 100 -13.45 3.98 -7.10
C PHE A 100 -14.34 3.27 -8.13
N MET A 101 -15.52 2.86 -7.67
CA MET A 101 -16.54 2.32 -8.57
C MET A 101 -17.37 3.49 -9.10
N HIS A 102 -17.22 3.77 -10.37
CA HIS A 102 -18.02 4.77 -11.08
C HIS A 102 -19.24 4.12 -11.70
N GLU A 103 -20.30 4.91 -11.86
CA GLU A 103 -21.43 4.51 -12.68
C GLU A 103 -20.96 4.20 -14.10
N GLN A 104 -21.36 3.06 -14.65
CA GLN A 104 -20.96 2.60 -15.97
C GLN A 104 -22.06 2.75 -17.02
N ASP A 105 -23.30 2.92 -16.58
CA ASP A 105 -24.42 3.14 -17.49
C ASP A 105 -24.41 4.58 -18.00
N SER A 106 -24.02 4.76 -19.26
CA SER A 106 -23.95 6.06 -19.91
C SER A 106 -25.30 6.75 -20.06
N SER A 107 -26.42 6.04 -19.88
CA SER A 107 -27.77 6.61 -19.85
C SER A 107 -28.14 7.19 -18.47
N ASN A 108 -27.39 6.83 -17.44
CA ASN A 108 -27.62 7.34 -16.09
C ASN A 108 -27.15 8.81 -15.97
N PRO A 109 -28.01 9.74 -15.52
CA PRO A 109 -27.61 11.13 -15.31
C PRO A 109 -26.37 11.29 -14.41
N ALA A 110 -26.16 10.42 -13.44
CA ALA A 110 -24.97 10.44 -12.58
C ALA A 110 -23.68 10.17 -13.35
N TYR A 111 -23.71 9.30 -14.36
CA TYR A 111 -22.57 9.07 -15.25
C TYR A 111 -22.22 10.35 -16.02
N VAL A 112 -23.21 10.99 -16.64
CA VAL A 112 -23.02 12.21 -17.42
C VAL A 112 -22.44 13.32 -16.54
N LEU A 113 -23.07 13.56 -15.39
CA LEU A 113 -22.60 14.57 -14.43
C LEU A 113 -21.18 14.33 -13.97
N TYR A 114 -20.83 13.08 -13.62
CA TYR A 114 -19.49 12.73 -13.18
C TYR A 114 -18.42 13.04 -14.26
N HIS A 115 -18.69 12.66 -15.50
CA HIS A 115 -17.76 12.88 -16.60
C HIS A 115 -17.62 14.37 -16.95
N GLU A 116 -18.72 15.12 -16.99
CA GLU A 116 -18.70 16.57 -17.23
C GLU A 116 -17.88 17.29 -16.15
N MET A 117 -18.09 16.94 -14.89
CA MET A 117 -17.35 17.54 -13.76
C MET A 117 -15.87 17.16 -13.80
N THR A 118 -15.54 15.89 -14.07
CA THR A 118 -14.16 15.42 -14.20
C THR A 118 -13.44 16.18 -15.30
N ASP A 119 -14.01 16.30 -16.49
CA ASP A 119 -13.37 16.99 -17.61
C ASP A 119 -13.24 18.49 -17.35
N LYS A 120 -14.23 19.11 -16.73
CA LYS A 120 -14.17 20.52 -16.33
C LYS A 120 -13.02 20.80 -15.37
N TYR A 121 -12.91 19.99 -14.29
CA TYR A 121 -11.85 20.19 -13.31
C TYR A 121 -10.48 19.78 -13.83
N PHE A 122 -10.42 18.76 -14.64
CA PHE A 122 -9.18 18.40 -15.35
C PHE A 122 -8.70 19.58 -16.22
N ALA A 123 -9.57 20.20 -16.99
CA ALA A 123 -9.20 21.36 -17.81
C ALA A 123 -8.71 22.55 -16.97
N GLN A 124 -9.34 22.81 -15.82
CA GLN A 124 -8.96 23.89 -14.91
C GLN A 124 -7.63 23.67 -14.18
N MET A 125 -7.28 22.41 -13.90
CA MET A 125 -6.11 22.04 -13.11
C MET A 125 -5.13 21.16 -13.89
N ARG A 126 -5.11 21.29 -15.20
CA ARG A 126 -4.29 20.48 -16.10
C ARG A 126 -2.82 20.42 -15.66
N ASP A 127 -2.23 21.56 -15.33
CA ASP A 127 -0.84 21.64 -14.90
C ASP A 127 -0.56 20.84 -13.62
N VAL A 128 -1.54 20.77 -12.72
CA VAL A 128 -1.43 19.99 -11.48
C VAL A 128 -1.47 18.48 -11.80
N TYR A 129 -2.38 18.04 -12.63
CA TYR A 129 -2.46 16.64 -13.06
C TYR A 129 -1.19 16.21 -13.80
N GLU A 130 -0.72 17.03 -14.74
CA GLU A 130 0.49 16.77 -15.51
C GLU A 130 1.74 16.74 -14.63
N LYS A 131 1.84 17.60 -13.62
CA LYS A 131 2.93 17.59 -12.65
C LYS A 131 3.07 16.26 -11.92
N TYR A 132 1.97 15.68 -11.46
CA TYR A 132 2.01 14.40 -10.73
C TYR A 132 2.14 13.20 -11.65
N SER A 133 1.61 13.25 -12.87
CA SER A 133 1.77 12.17 -13.83
C SER A 133 3.17 12.12 -14.45
N SER A 134 3.84 13.26 -14.63
CA SER A 134 5.16 13.33 -15.26
C SER A 134 6.28 12.62 -14.52
N THR A 135 6.08 12.31 -13.23
CA THR A 135 7.04 11.56 -12.42
C THR A 135 6.99 10.04 -12.69
N SER A 136 6.05 9.61 -13.49
CA SER A 136 5.82 8.20 -13.83
C SER A 136 6.60 7.77 -15.07
N ASN A 137 6.92 6.47 -15.12
CA ASN A 137 7.43 5.83 -16.33
C ASN A 137 6.40 5.75 -17.47
N ASN A 138 5.10 5.87 -17.13
CA ASN A 138 4.00 5.96 -18.09
C ASN A 138 3.07 7.14 -17.76
N PRO A 139 3.44 8.38 -18.13
CA PRO A 139 2.70 9.58 -17.75
C PRO A 139 1.24 9.60 -18.22
N MET A 140 0.96 9.07 -19.40
CA MET A 140 -0.39 9.06 -19.96
C MET A 140 -1.34 8.15 -19.18
N GLU A 141 -0.90 6.93 -18.85
CA GLU A 141 -1.69 6.01 -18.04
C GLU A 141 -1.91 6.59 -16.63
N THR A 142 -0.86 7.16 -16.05
CA THR A 142 -0.96 7.79 -14.73
C THR A 142 -1.89 9.00 -14.72
N LEU A 143 -1.93 9.75 -15.79
CA LEU A 143 -2.85 10.87 -15.95
C LEU A 143 -4.31 10.39 -15.94
N GLU A 144 -4.62 9.31 -16.65
CA GLU A 144 -5.96 8.71 -16.66
C GLU A 144 -6.33 8.12 -15.29
N ASP A 145 -5.38 7.46 -14.63
CA ASP A 145 -5.58 6.95 -13.27
C ASP A 145 -5.90 8.11 -12.28
N LEU A 146 -5.20 9.23 -12.38
CA LEU A 146 -5.46 10.42 -11.56
C LEU A 146 -6.81 11.08 -11.89
N LYS A 147 -7.18 11.15 -13.16
CA LYS A 147 -8.51 11.65 -13.57
C LYS A 147 -9.63 10.79 -12.99
N SER A 148 -9.47 9.48 -13.01
CA SER A 148 -10.47 8.54 -12.48
C SER A 148 -10.59 8.55 -10.96
N LEU A 149 -9.68 9.24 -10.26
CA LEU A 149 -9.79 9.50 -8.82
C LEU A 149 -10.65 10.72 -8.46
N PHE A 150 -11.14 11.47 -9.44
CA PHE A 150 -12.05 12.58 -9.14
C PHE A 150 -13.23 12.08 -8.28
N PRO A 151 -13.62 12.76 -7.19
CA PRO A 151 -13.25 14.12 -6.78
C PRO A 151 -12.03 14.24 -5.87
N VAL A 152 -11.18 13.23 -5.74
CA VAL A 152 -9.94 13.36 -4.96
C VAL A 152 -8.95 14.28 -5.69
N HIS A 153 -8.49 15.32 -4.99
CA HIS A 153 -7.48 16.21 -5.55
C HIS A 153 -6.16 15.46 -5.79
N PRO A 154 -5.45 15.66 -6.93
CA PRO A 154 -4.20 14.95 -7.24
C PRO A 154 -3.13 15.04 -6.15
N ALA A 155 -3.00 16.20 -5.51
CA ALA A 155 -2.09 16.37 -4.38
C ALA A 155 -2.48 15.51 -3.18
N THR A 156 -3.78 15.36 -2.91
CA THR A 156 -4.29 14.49 -1.83
C THR A 156 -3.99 13.03 -2.12
N ALA A 157 -4.23 12.59 -3.34
CA ALA A 157 -3.88 11.24 -3.78
C ALA A 157 -2.38 10.96 -3.60
N ASN A 158 -1.53 11.90 -4.02
CA ASN A 158 -0.08 11.79 -3.85
C ASN A 158 0.31 11.76 -2.36
N MET A 159 -0.23 12.63 -1.52
CA MET A 159 0.03 12.63 -0.08
C MET A 159 -0.42 11.33 0.59
N ALA A 160 -1.57 10.78 0.19
CA ALA A 160 -2.07 9.51 0.71
C ALA A 160 -1.09 8.36 0.43
N THR A 161 -0.44 8.34 -0.72
CA THR A 161 0.56 7.32 -1.06
C THR A 161 1.83 7.44 -0.20
N TYR A 162 2.30 8.65 0.05
CA TYR A 162 3.43 8.89 0.96
C TYR A 162 3.08 8.52 2.40
N TYR A 163 1.88 8.88 2.85
CA TYR A 163 1.40 8.50 4.17
C TYR A 163 1.37 6.99 4.35
N ALA A 164 0.84 6.25 3.39
CA ALA A 164 0.79 4.80 3.45
C ALA A 164 2.18 4.17 3.59
N ARG A 165 3.17 4.73 2.92
CA ARG A 165 4.56 4.25 2.99
C ARG A 165 5.24 4.58 4.31
N GLU A 166 5.06 5.78 4.84
CA GLU A 166 5.83 6.27 5.99
C GLU A 166 5.17 5.96 7.35
N VAL A 167 3.85 5.93 7.40
CA VAL A 167 3.07 5.83 8.64
C VAL A 167 2.27 4.54 8.69
N GLY A 168 1.66 4.18 7.60
CA GLY A 168 0.91 2.94 7.46
C GLY A 168 1.83 1.74 7.32
N SER A 169 1.44 0.62 7.89
CA SER A 169 2.19 -0.64 7.76
C SER A 169 2.06 -1.26 6.37
N SER A 170 1.21 -0.71 5.50
CA SER A 170 0.98 -1.26 4.15
C SER A 170 0.17 -0.32 3.26
N SER A 171 0.11 -0.62 1.96
CA SER A 171 -0.83 -0.06 0.99
C SER A 171 -2.31 -0.12 1.44
N ARG A 172 -2.63 -0.95 2.42
CA ARG A 172 -3.94 -1.07 3.06
C ARG A 172 -4.45 0.27 3.59
N SER A 173 -3.55 1.10 4.15
CA SER A 173 -3.91 2.42 4.71
C SER A 173 -4.49 3.39 3.68
N VAL A 174 -4.06 3.34 2.42
CA VAL A 174 -4.64 4.17 1.34
C VAL A 174 -6.06 3.72 1.01
N PHE A 175 -6.29 2.39 0.99
CA PHE A 175 -7.62 1.85 0.73
C PHE A 175 -8.59 2.13 1.87
N GLU A 176 -8.09 2.10 3.11
CA GLU A 176 -8.87 2.48 4.28
C GLU A 176 -9.26 3.95 4.22
N PHE A 177 -8.34 4.85 3.80
CA PHE A 177 -8.67 6.25 3.57
C PHE A 177 -9.78 6.42 2.53
N LEU A 178 -9.70 5.73 1.39
CA LEU A 178 -10.71 5.80 0.34
C LEU A 178 -12.07 5.21 0.76
N GLY A 179 -12.08 4.32 1.74
CA GLY A 179 -13.27 3.71 2.32
C GLY A 179 -13.75 4.35 3.62
N ASP A 180 -13.05 5.38 4.12
CA ASP A 180 -13.35 5.98 5.41
C ASP A 180 -14.68 6.72 5.41
N ASN A 181 -15.58 6.30 6.30
CA ASN A 181 -16.91 6.90 6.44
C ASN A 181 -16.87 8.32 7.02
N LYS A 182 -15.79 8.71 7.69
CA LYS A 182 -15.67 10.04 8.30
C LYS A 182 -15.07 11.08 7.35
N ALA A 183 -14.25 10.66 6.41
CA ALA A 183 -13.55 11.55 5.49
C ALA A 183 -14.22 11.58 4.12
N ILE A 184 -13.95 10.57 3.30
CA ILE A 184 -14.37 10.57 1.89
C ILE A 184 -15.88 10.37 1.76
N ARG A 185 -16.46 9.46 2.55
CA ARG A 185 -17.87 9.15 2.41
C ARG A 185 -18.77 10.32 2.79
N GLN A 186 -18.41 11.09 3.81
CA GLN A 186 -19.14 12.30 4.15
C GLN A 186 -19.12 13.33 3.00
N PHE A 187 -18.01 13.41 2.29
CA PHE A 187 -17.91 14.27 1.11
C PHE A 187 -18.80 13.75 -0.03
N LEU A 188 -18.72 12.45 -0.33
CA LEU A 188 -19.47 11.83 -1.42
C LEU A 188 -20.99 11.81 -1.17
N ASP A 189 -21.40 11.70 0.09
CA ASP A 189 -22.81 11.73 0.49
C ASP A 189 -23.40 13.16 0.43
N ASN A 190 -22.56 14.18 0.28
CA ASN A 190 -23.00 15.56 0.17
C ASN A 190 -23.04 16.00 -1.31
N GLU A 191 -24.21 15.86 -1.93
CA GLU A 191 -24.44 16.22 -3.33
C GLU A 191 -24.09 17.69 -3.64
N GLU A 192 -24.26 18.59 -2.67
CA GLU A 192 -23.93 19.99 -2.83
C GLU A 192 -22.43 20.21 -3.02
N PHE A 193 -21.58 19.52 -2.28
CA PHE A 193 -20.13 19.63 -2.43
C PHE A 193 -19.67 19.19 -3.82
N PHE A 194 -20.23 18.10 -4.31
CA PHE A 194 -19.90 17.59 -5.63
C PHE A 194 -20.36 18.55 -6.74
N THR A 195 -21.60 19.03 -6.68
CA THR A 195 -22.15 19.92 -7.71
C THR A 195 -21.52 21.31 -7.71
N GLN A 196 -21.06 21.80 -6.55
CA GLN A 196 -20.29 23.04 -6.45
C GLN A 196 -18.83 22.87 -6.89
N GLY A 197 -18.41 21.66 -7.20
CA GLY A 197 -17.07 21.36 -7.67
C GLY A 197 -16.00 21.42 -6.61
N GLN A 198 -16.36 21.16 -5.39
CA GLN A 198 -15.39 20.96 -4.34
C GLN A 198 -14.66 19.64 -4.57
N MET A 199 -13.42 19.57 -4.12
CA MET A 199 -12.61 18.37 -4.18
C MET A 199 -12.21 17.91 -2.79
N ILE A 200 -11.92 16.63 -2.67
CA ILE A 200 -11.34 16.05 -1.46
C ILE A 200 -9.89 16.48 -1.37
N THR A 201 -9.64 17.50 -0.56
CA THR A 201 -8.31 18.08 -0.33
C THR A 201 -7.58 17.40 0.84
N ALA A 202 -6.33 17.76 1.06
CA ALA A 202 -5.44 17.07 2.02
C ALA A 202 -5.91 17.16 3.49
N ASP A 203 -6.77 18.12 3.82
CA ASP A 203 -7.39 18.25 5.16
C ASP A 203 -8.30 17.05 5.50
N TYR A 204 -8.96 16.45 4.50
CA TYR A 204 -9.72 15.21 4.72
C TYR A 204 -8.82 14.04 5.12
N LEU A 205 -7.59 13.99 4.60
CA LEU A 205 -6.59 12.99 4.97
C LEU A 205 -6.19 13.10 6.44
N TRP A 206 -6.21 14.32 7.01
CA TRP A 206 -5.82 14.57 8.39
C TRP A 206 -6.65 13.80 9.40
N TYR A 207 -7.96 13.75 9.25
CA TYR A 207 -8.84 13.03 10.16
C TYR A 207 -8.52 11.54 10.22
N PHE A 208 -8.18 10.98 9.09
CA PHE A 208 -7.76 9.58 8.98
C PHE A 208 -6.39 9.34 9.64
N VAL A 209 -5.45 10.23 9.40
CA VAL A 209 -4.05 10.12 9.88
C VAL A 209 -3.93 10.33 11.38
N LEU A 210 -4.79 11.16 11.97
CA LEU A 210 -4.72 11.54 13.37
C LEU A 210 -4.80 10.34 14.31
N ASP A 211 -5.63 9.37 14.02
CA ASP A 211 -5.76 8.16 14.83
C ASP A 211 -4.47 7.35 14.86
N GLU A 212 -3.75 7.28 13.74
CA GLU A 212 -2.46 6.59 13.66
C GLU A 212 -1.34 7.36 14.38
N PHE A 213 -1.35 8.67 14.32
CA PHE A 213 -0.41 9.49 15.06
C PHE A 213 -0.59 9.34 16.58
N ASN A 214 -1.84 9.24 17.03
CA ASN A 214 -2.16 9.01 18.44
C ASN A 214 -1.71 7.63 18.92
N LYS A 215 -1.78 6.60 18.08
CA LYS A 215 -1.30 5.25 18.42
C LYS A 215 0.24 5.16 18.47
N LYS A 216 0.94 5.94 17.64
CA LYS A 216 2.40 5.92 17.49
C LYS A 216 3.05 7.13 18.18
N THR A 217 2.72 7.36 19.46
CA THR A 217 3.14 8.54 20.24
C THR A 217 4.65 8.71 20.35
N VAL A 218 5.43 7.63 20.38
CA VAL A 218 6.89 7.71 20.44
C VAL A 218 7.47 8.40 19.20
N LYS A 219 6.92 8.13 18.02
CA LYS A 219 7.41 8.70 16.77
C LYS A 219 6.75 10.04 16.44
N TYR A 220 5.46 10.19 16.72
CA TYR A 220 4.62 11.32 16.27
C TYR A 220 4.04 12.16 17.40
N GLY A 221 4.41 11.89 18.65
CA GLY A 221 3.85 12.59 19.82
C GLY A 221 3.97 14.11 19.75
N VAL A 222 5.10 14.64 19.27
CA VAL A 222 5.32 16.08 19.09
C VAL A 222 4.35 16.68 18.06
N VAL A 223 4.04 15.94 16.98
CA VAL A 223 3.08 16.39 15.96
C VAL A 223 1.68 16.44 16.53
N THR A 224 1.29 15.39 17.24
CA THR A 224 -0.03 15.30 17.91
C THR A 224 -0.21 16.39 18.97
N GLU A 225 0.82 16.64 19.78
CA GLU A 225 0.79 17.69 20.81
C GLU A 225 0.65 19.08 20.20
N ARG A 226 1.40 19.39 19.15
CA ARG A 226 1.28 20.67 18.42
C ARG A 226 -0.09 20.86 17.80
N PHE A 227 -0.64 19.80 17.21
CA PHE A 227 -1.97 19.86 16.65
C PHE A 227 -3.04 20.09 17.71
N ASN A 228 -3.00 19.37 18.83
CA ASN A 228 -3.93 19.55 19.92
C ASN A 228 -3.83 20.96 20.52
N SER A 229 -2.62 21.48 20.64
CA SER A 229 -2.37 22.86 21.06
C SER A 229 -2.99 23.87 20.08
N TYR A 230 -2.77 23.68 18.78
CA TYR A 230 -3.38 24.51 17.73
C TYR A 230 -4.91 24.46 17.78
N LYS A 231 -5.51 23.28 17.88
CA LYS A 231 -6.96 23.09 17.98
C LYS A 231 -7.56 23.83 19.16
N LEU A 232 -6.89 23.82 20.31
CA LEU A 232 -7.34 24.55 21.51
C LEU A 232 -7.29 26.07 21.33
N HIS A 233 -6.41 26.59 20.48
CA HIS A 233 -6.27 28.04 20.25
C HIS A 233 -7.13 28.58 19.12
N VAL A 234 -7.45 27.76 18.12
CA VAL A 234 -8.22 28.17 16.93
C VAL A 234 -9.73 27.89 17.06
N ALA A 235 -10.10 26.93 17.89
CA ALA A 235 -11.53 26.60 18.15
C ALA A 235 -12.21 27.54 19.13
N LYS A 236 -11.58 28.66 19.49
CA LYS A 236 -12.16 29.80 20.21
C LYS A 236 -12.50 30.92 19.25
#